data_761a7cda9b1a8e55e2e5cced30ec6a1b
#
_entry.id   761a7cda9b1a8e55e2e5cced30ec6a1b
#
_cell.length_a   1.000
_cell.length_b   1.000
_cell.length_c   1.000
_cell.angle_alpha   90.00
_cell.angle_beta   90.00
_cell.angle_gamma   90.00
#
_symmetry.space_group_name_H-M   'P 1'
#
loop_
_entity.id
_entity.type
_entity.pdbx_description
1 polymer ?
#
loop_
_entity_poly.entity_id
_entity_poly.type
_entity_poly.pdbx_seq_one_letter_code
_entity_poly.pdbx_strand_id
1 'polypeptide(L)'
;MVVDFRSKLNFEPKQVQFIDKVYDLKTDHKTGLLLQELFKKEADAETDNKMLKLVLGERQYNELMDELEKTGEEKGSVNYTENMQAIIFGVMSVLYNKPYEDFEGVVEAEKK
;
A
#
# COMPACT_ATOMS: atom_id res chain seq x y z
N MET A 1 -4.43 -39.76 3.49
CA MET A 1 -3.94 -39.05 2.29
C MET A 1 -3.55 -37.63 2.66
N VAL A 2 -2.39 -37.20 2.22
CA VAL A 2 -1.94 -35.81 2.43
C VAL A 2 -2.18 -35.02 1.14
N VAL A 3 -2.82 -33.88 1.26
CA VAL A 3 -3.02 -32.96 0.12
C VAL A 3 -1.95 -31.88 0.20
N ASP A 4 -1.26 -31.65 -0.90
CA ASP A 4 -0.14 -30.74 -0.97
C ASP A 4 -0.55 -29.38 -1.55
N PHE A 5 -0.46 -28.32 -0.72
CA PHE A 5 -0.81 -26.96 -1.10
C PHE A 5 0.40 -26.04 -1.24
N ARG A 6 1.62 -26.60 -1.28
CA ARG A 6 2.86 -25.78 -1.33
C ARG A 6 2.85 -24.80 -2.50
N SER A 7 2.30 -25.18 -3.65
CA SER A 7 2.24 -24.31 -4.81
C SER A 7 1.29 -23.12 -4.66
N LYS A 8 0.43 -23.13 -3.64
CA LYS A 8 -0.51 -22.05 -3.36
C LYS A 8 0.08 -20.97 -2.45
N LEU A 9 1.20 -21.28 -1.80
CA LEU A 9 1.87 -20.34 -0.92
C LEU A 9 2.82 -19.47 -1.72
N ASN A 10 3.03 -18.24 -1.26
CA ASN A 10 3.92 -17.29 -1.92
C ASN A 10 4.93 -16.75 -0.90
N PHE A 11 6.21 -16.97 -1.16
CA PHE A 11 7.32 -16.50 -0.32
C PHE A 11 8.19 -15.45 -1.05
N GLU A 12 7.74 -14.95 -2.20
CA GLU A 12 8.50 -13.96 -2.94
C GLU A 12 8.42 -12.59 -2.25
N PRO A 13 9.56 -11.87 -2.17
CA PRO A 13 9.54 -10.49 -1.66
C PRO A 13 8.63 -9.61 -2.51
N LYS A 14 7.94 -8.68 -1.85
CA LYS A 14 7.05 -7.75 -2.54
C LYS A 14 7.63 -6.35 -2.48
N GLN A 15 7.62 -5.67 -3.62
CA GLN A 15 8.18 -4.33 -3.76
C GLN A 15 7.22 -3.46 -4.58
N VAL A 16 7.31 -2.15 -4.38
CA VAL A 16 6.53 -1.16 -5.14
C VAL A 16 7.45 -0.03 -5.61
N GLN A 17 7.10 0.57 -6.72
CA GLN A 17 7.76 1.77 -7.23
C GLN A 17 6.67 2.75 -7.69
N PHE A 18 6.71 3.97 -7.18
CA PHE A 18 5.72 4.99 -7.55
C PHE A 18 6.33 6.12 -8.38
N ILE A 19 7.55 6.50 -8.09
CA ILE A 19 8.28 7.54 -8.83
C ILE A 19 9.62 6.92 -9.28
N ASP A 20 10.71 7.22 -8.61
CA ASP A 20 12.04 6.73 -8.99
C ASP A 20 12.57 5.63 -8.08
N LYS A 21 12.16 5.64 -6.81
CA LYS A 21 12.65 4.68 -5.82
C LYS A 21 11.78 3.45 -5.72
N VAL A 22 12.41 2.32 -5.44
CA VAL A 22 11.74 1.05 -5.15
C VAL A 22 11.68 0.87 -3.63
N TYR A 23 10.51 0.52 -3.13
CA TYR A 23 10.28 0.31 -1.69
C TYR A 23 9.91 -1.14 -1.42
N ASP A 24 10.48 -1.69 -0.35
CA ASP A 24 10.18 -3.05 0.09
C ASP A 24 8.96 -3.06 1.00
N LEU A 25 8.03 -3.97 0.76
CA LEU A 25 6.85 -4.14 1.61
C LEU A 25 7.12 -5.19 2.66
N LYS A 26 6.71 -4.91 3.90
CA LYS A 26 6.77 -5.88 4.99
C LYS A 26 5.60 -6.84 4.84
N THR A 27 5.90 -8.12 4.74
CA THR A 27 4.90 -9.17 4.50
C THR A 27 4.97 -10.28 5.56
N ASP A 28 5.60 -10.01 6.69
CA ASP A 28 5.68 -10.95 7.81
C ASP A 28 4.32 -11.13 8.48
N HIS A 29 4.19 -12.22 9.25
CA HIS A 29 2.95 -12.60 9.90
C HIS A 29 2.42 -11.52 10.85
N LYS A 30 3.30 -10.93 11.66
CA LYS A 30 2.93 -9.87 12.60
C LYS A 30 2.34 -8.64 11.87
N THR A 31 2.99 -8.21 10.80
CA THR A 31 2.51 -7.10 9.96
C THR A 31 1.14 -7.42 9.38
N GLY A 32 0.94 -8.64 8.88
CA GLY A 32 -0.35 -9.07 8.34
C GLY A 32 -1.47 -9.01 9.36
N LEU A 33 -1.22 -9.45 10.59
CA LEU A 33 -2.22 -9.40 11.66
C LEU A 33 -2.58 -7.95 12.02
N LEU A 34 -1.59 -7.07 12.09
CA LEU A 34 -1.82 -5.65 12.38
C LEU A 34 -2.59 -4.96 11.26
N LEU A 35 -2.33 -5.33 10.00
CA LEU A 35 -3.10 -4.83 8.86
C LEU A 35 -4.58 -5.23 8.97
N GLN A 36 -4.86 -6.47 9.33
CA GLN A 36 -6.23 -6.94 9.51
C GLN A 36 -6.96 -6.12 10.58
N GLU A 37 -6.27 -5.79 11.67
CA GLU A 37 -6.83 -4.93 12.71
C GLU A 37 -7.18 -3.54 12.17
N LEU A 38 -6.31 -2.94 11.35
CA LEU A 38 -6.56 -1.64 10.75
C LEU A 38 -7.75 -1.67 9.78
N PHE A 39 -7.92 -2.75 9.02
CA PHE A 39 -9.02 -2.87 8.07
C PHE A 39 -10.40 -3.00 8.72
N LYS A 40 -10.46 -3.32 10.01
CA LYS A 40 -11.71 -3.33 10.77
C LYS A 40 -12.20 -1.94 11.12
N LYS A 41 -11.33 -0.93 11.02
CA LYS A 41 -11.66 0.46 11.31
C LYS A 41 -12.17 1.16 10.05
N GLU A 42 -12.90 2.26 10.23
CA GLU A 42 -13.34 3.06 9.11
C GLU A 42 -12.12 3.63 8.35
N ALA A 43 -12.23 3.66 7.03
CA ALA A 43 -11.19 4.21 6.18
C ALA A 43 -11.12 5.73 6.35
N ASP A 44 -10.03 6.23 6.91
CA ASP A 44 -9.75 7.65 7.03
C ASP A 44 -8.25 7.91 6.79
N ALA A 45 -7.87 9.18 6.71
CA ALA A 45 -6.48 9.54 6.43
C ALA A 45 -5.52 9.03 7.51
N GLU A 46 -5.94 9.00 8.76
CA GLU A 46 -5.10 8.51 9.86
C GLU A 46 -4.87 7.00 9.74
N THR A 47 -5.91 6.23 9.45
CA THR A 47 -5.81 4.79 9.25
C THR A 47 -4.94 4.46 8.04
N ASP A 48 -5.10 5.19 6.95
CA ASP A 48 -4.31 5.02 5.73
C ASP A 48 -2.82 5.28 6.00
N ASN A 49 -2.49 6.34 6.72
CA ASN A 49 -1.12 6.64 7.09
C ASN A 49 -0.51 5.57 8.01
N LYS A 50 -1.28 5.06 8.96
CA LYS A 50 -0.84 3.96 9.82
C LYS A 50 -0.55 2.70 9.02
N MET A 51 -1.40 2.39 8.05
CA MET A 51 -1.20 1.25 7.15
C MET A 51 0.11 1.38 6.38
N LEU A 52 0.36 2.54 5.77
CA LEU A 52 1.58 2.78 5.00
C LEU A 52 2.83 2.70 5.88
N LYS A 53 2.78 3.29 7.08
CA LYS A 53 3.92 3.20 8.02
C LYS A 53 4.19 1.78 8.46
N LEU A 54 3.13 0.98 8.63
CA LEU A 54 3.26 -0.41 9.04
C LEU A 54 3.90 -1.25 7.93
N VAL A 55 3.44 -1.11 6.70
CA VAL A 55 3.88 -1.93 5.56
C VAL A 55 5.25 -1.50 5.03
N LEU A 56 5.52 -0.20 4.98
CA LEU A 56 6.79 0.33 4.49
C LEU A 56 7.86 0.42 5.59
N GLY A 57 7.44 0.58 6.83
CA GLY A 57 8.31 0.99 7.91
C GLY A 57 8.51 2.49 7.89
N GLU A 58 8.85 3.07 9.04
CA GLU A 58 8.94 4.51 9.21
C GLU A 58 9.97 5.15 8.27
N ARG A 59 11.13 4.53 8.10
CA ARG A 59 12.18 5.05 7.22
C ARG A 59 11.71 5.17 5.78
N GLN A 60 11.18 4.10 5.22
CA GLN A 60 10.69 4.10 3.83
C GLN A 60 9.48 5.00 3.64
N TYR A 61 8.59 5.05 4.63
CA TYR A 61 7.46 5.98 4.59
C TYR A 61 7.95 7.42 4.47
N ASN A 62 8.92 7.82 5.28
CA ASN A 62 9.48 9.17 5.22
C ASN A 62 10.18 9.45 3.89
N GLU A 63 10.92 8.47 3.36
CA GLU A 63 11.56 8.59 2.05
C GLU A 63 10.53 8.80 0.93
N LEU A 64 9.42 8.07 0.98
CA LEU A 64 8.34 8.23 0.00
C LEU A 64 7.68 9.60 0.10
N MET A 65 7.42 10.09 1.30
CA MET A 65 6.84 11.42 1.50
C MET A 65 7.79 12.51 0.98
N ASP A 66 9.10 12.38 1.22
CA ASP A 66 10.09 13.30 0.69
C ASP A 66 10.14 13.27 -0.84
N GLU A 67 10.07 12.08 -1.43
CA GLU A 67 10.05 11.94 -2.90
C GLU A 67 8.82 12.61 -3.51
N LEU A 68 7.66 12.47 -2.88
CA LEU A 68 6.43 13.14 -3.30
C LEU A 68 6.55 14.66 -3.25
N GLU A 69 7.11 15.19 -2.17
CA GLU A 69 7.30 16.64 -2.01
C GLU A 69 8.24 17.22 -3.07
N LYS A 70 9.38 16.56 -3.28
CA LYS A 70 10.34 17.01 -4.30
C LYS A 70 9.74 16.96 -5.69
N THR A 71 9.06 15.88 -6.03
CA THR A 71 8.44 15.72 -7.33
C THR A 71 7.32 16.75 -7.52
N GLY A 72 6.53 17.00 -6.47
CA GLY A 72 5.48 18.00 -6.49
C GLY A 72 6.01 19.41 -6.70
N GLU A 73 7.14 19.76 -6.09
CA GLU A 73 7.81 21.06 -6.29
C GLU A 73 8.23 21.23 -7.75
N GLU A 74 8.79 20.19 -8.35
CA GLU A 74 9.21 20.21 -9.74
C GLU A 74 8.04 20.34 -10.72
N LYS A 75 6.92 19.71 -10.39
CA LYS A 75 5.74 19.66 -11.27
C LYS A 75 4.68 20.72 -10.97
N GLY A 76 4.83 21.45 -9.87
CA GLY A 76 3.96 22.55 -9.51
C GLY A 76 2.90 22.27 -8.46
N SER A 77 2.62 20.99 -8.13
CA SER A 77 1.68 20.63 -7.07
C SER A 77 1.88 19.18 -6.62
N VAL A 78 1.69 18.93 -5.34
CA VAL A 78 1.77 17.56 -4.77
C VAL A 78 0.50 16.76 -5.01
N ASN A 79 -0.67 17.41 -5.05
CA ASN A 79 -1.97 16.73 -5.12
C ASN A 79 -2.06 15.60 -4.08
N TYR A 80 -1.82 15.95 -2.83
CA TYR A 80 -1.62 15.00 -1.74
C TYR A 80 -2.70 13.92 -1.66
N THR A 81 -3.97 14.31 -1.69
CA THR A 81 -5.09 13.37 -1.51
C THR A 81 -5.12 12.31 -2.62
N GLU A 82 -5.02 12.75 -3.88
CA GLU A 82 -5.04 11.84 -5.03
C GLU A 82 -3.84 10.90 -5.02
N ASN A 83 -2.65 11.43 -4.72
CA ASN A 83 -1.43 10.64 -4.71
C ASN A 83 -1.41 9.64 -3.56
N MET A 84 -1.91 10.00 -2.39
CA MET A 84 -2.01 9.07 -1.27
C MET A 84 -2.98 7.94 -1.56
N GLN A 85 -4.12 8.21 -2.21
CA GLN A 85 -5.05 7.17 -2.65
C GLN A 85 -4.38 6.21 -3.64
N ALA A 86 -3.67 6.75 -4.62
CA ALA A 86 -2.98 5.93 -5.61
C ALA A 86 -1.92 5.03 -4.96
N ILE A 87 -1.17 5.57 -4.00
CA ILE A 87 -0.15 4.81 -3.27
C ILE A 87 -0.80 3.66 -2.49
N ILE A 88 -1.87 3.93 -1.77
CA ILE A 88 -2.59 2.93 -0.99
C ILE A 88 -3.13 1.82 -1.88
N PHE A 89 -3.79 2.16 -2.98
CA PHE A 89 -4.31 1.18 -3.92
C PHE A 89 -3.19 0.34 -4.55
N GLY A 90 -2.06 0.98 -4.89
CA GLY A 90 -0.89 0.30 -5.41
C GLY A 90 -0.30 -0.70 -4.43
N VAL A 91 -0.15 -0.30 -3.17
CA VAL A 91 0.34 -1.18 -2.10
C VAL A 91 -0.62 -2.36 -1.91
N MET A 92 -1.92 -2.11 -1.83
CA MET A 92 -2.92 -3.16 -1.67
C MET A 92 -2.93 -4.12 -2.86
N SER A 93 -2.80 -3.59 -4.07
CA SER A 93 -2.71 -4.38 -5.29
C SER A 93 -1.57 -5.41 -5.21
N VAL A 94 -0.39 -4.98 -4.77
CA VAL A 94 0.77 -5.85 -4.63
C VAL A 94 0.58 -6.84 -3.48
N LEU A 95 0.10 -6.39 -2.32
CA LEU A 95 -0.09 -7.25 -1.15
C LEU A 95 -1.10 -8.38 -1.41
N TYR A 96 -2.18 -8.09 -2.09
CA TYR A 96 -3.24 -9.07 -2.36
C TYR A 96 -3.13 -9.73 -3.74
N ASN A 97 -2.12 -9.35 -4.51
CA ASN A 97 -1.90 -9.87 -5.87
C ASN A 97 -3.15 -9.74 -6.74
N LYS A 98 -3.74 -8.55 -6.74
CA LYS A 98 -4.93 -8.21 -7.52
C LYS A 98 -4.68 -6.94 -8.35
N PRO A 99 -5.41 -6.75 -9.46
CA PRO A 99 -5.24 -5.53 -10.25
C PRO A 99 -5.55 -4.26 -9.45
N TYR A 100 -4.84 -3.20 -9.75
CA TYR A 100 -5.05 -1.89 -9.12
C TYR A 100 -6.51 -1.42 -9.24
N GLU A 101 -7.13 -1.66 -10.38
CA GLU A 101 -8.49 -1.24 -10.69
C GLU A 101 -9.54 -1.85 -9.76
N ASP A 102 -9.26 -3.01 -9.17
CA ASP A 102 -10.18 -3.64 -8.21
C ASP A 102 -10.38 -2.78 -6.97
N PHE A 103 -9.34 -2.08 -6.53
CA PHE A 103 -9.39 -1.20 -5.36
C PHE A 103 -9.95 0.18 -5.71
N GLU A 104 -9.61 0.70 -6.86
CA GLU A 104 -10.14 1.97 -7.38
C GLU A 104 -11.66 1.92 -7.55
N GLY A 105 -12.17 0.82 -8.12
CA GLY A 105 -13.61 0.63 -8.30
C GLY A 105 -14.40 0.61 -7.00
N VAL A 106 -13.84 0.02 -5.94
CA VAL A 106 -14.48 -0.03 -4.62
C VAL A 106 -14.66 1.38 -4.06
N VAL A 107 -13.65 2.23 -4.17
CA VAL A 107 -13.72 3.61 -3.66
C VAL A 107 -14.75 4.43 -4.44
N GLU A 108 -14.79 4.29 -5.76
CA GLU A 108 -15.80 4.98 -6.59
C GLU A 108 -17.22 4.54 -6.23
N ALA A 109 -17.42 3.25 -5.96
CA ALA A 109 -18.72 2.73 -5.54
C ALA A 109 -19.15 3.32 -4.18
N GLU A 110 -18.23 3.50 -3.25
CA GLU A 110 -18.51 4.10 -1.94
C GLU A 110 -18.87 5.60 -2.03
N LYS A 111 -18.36 6.30 -3.02
CA LYS A 111 -18.65 7.73 -3.23
C LYS A 111 -20.03 7.99 -3.82
N LYS A 112 -20.66 6.99 -4.35
CA LYS A 112 -22.01 7.10 -4.88
C LYS A 112 -23.05 6.85 -3.80
#